data_1f2044bea248f4a35e880edd31e7712e
#
_entry.id   1f2044bea248f4a35e880edd31e7712e
#
_cell.length_a   1.000
_cell.length_b   1.000
_cell.length_c   1.000
_cell.angle_alpha   90.00
_cell.angle_beta   90.00
_cell.angle_gamma   90.00
#
_symmetry.space_group_name_H-M   'P 1'
#
loop_
_entity.id
_entity.type
_entity.pdbx_description
1 polymer ?
#
loop_
_entity_poly.entity_id
_entity_poly.type
_entity_poly.pdbx_seq_one_letter_code
_entity_poly.pdbx_strand_id
1 'polypeptide(L)'
;AYLSHLPHALSFCLNKTALKSFSKNDIEKFGGSSYKDYSRISSSSDRLWTEIFLSNRKNLTTSLDDSIKFLTSLKDALSKGSSADVVKLIKTIN
;
A
#
# COMPACT_ATOMS: atom_id res chain seq x y z
N ALA A 1 -17.29 -4.60 -0.73
CA ALA A 1 -16.71 -4.54 0.62
C ALA A 1 -15.23 -4.89 0.60
N TYR A 2 -14.87 -6.00 -0.02
CA TYR A 2 -13.47 -6.44 -0.01
C TYR A 2 -12.55 -5.52 -0.81
N LEU A 3 -13.03 -4.98 -1.91
CA LEU A 3 -12.23 -4.10 -2.76
C LEU A 3 -11.80 -2.82 -2.06
N SER A 4 -12.57 -2.35 -1.07
CA SER A 4 -12.21 -1.14 -0.33
C SER A 4 -11.32 -1.43 0.87
N HIS A 5 -11.34 -2.66 1.39
CA HIS A 5 -10.58 -3.01 2.59
C HIS A 5 -9.07 -3.09 2.33
N LEU A 6 -8.67 -3.68 1.21
CA LEU A 6 -7.26 -3.76 0.86
C LEU A 6 -6.62 -2.39 0.60
N PRO A 7 -7.22 -1.51 -0.24
CA PRO A 7 -6.67 -0.15 -0.39
C PRO A 7 -6.55 0.61 0.93
N HIS A 8 -7.49 0.44 1.84
CA HIS A 8 -7.42 1.09 3.16
C HIS A 8 -6.22 0.56 3.98
N ALA A 9 -6.04 -0.75 4.03
CA ALA A 9 -4.91 -1.35 4.73
C ALA A 9 -3.58 -0.89 4.12
N LEU A 10 -3.50 -0.83 2.79
CA LEU A 10 -2.31 -0.35 2.09
C LEU A 10 -2.07 1.14 2.33
N SER A 11 -3.12 1.94 2.49
CA SER A 11 -2.96 3.37 2.80
C SER A 11 -2.29 3.59 4.15
N PHE A 12 -2.62 2.80 5.17
CA PHE A 12 -1.93 2.84 6.45
C PHE A 12 -0.45 2.46 6.29
N CYS A 13 -0.18 1.42 5.51
CA CYS A 13 1.18 0.98 5.22
C CYS A 13 1.99 2.08 4.55
N LEU A 14 1.44 2.71 3.51
CA LEU A 14 2.11 3.78 2.76
C LEU A 14 2.43 4.96 3.66
N ASN A 15 1.47 5.40 4.46
CA ASN A 15 1.69 6.52 5.37
C ASN A 15 2.79 6.22 6.41
N LYS A 16 2.73 5.04 7.01
CA LYS A 16 3.74 4.67 8.01
C LYS A 16 5.12 4.53 7.40
N THR A 17 5.20 4.00 6.18
CA THR A 17 6.48 3.86 5.47
C THR A 17 7.06 5.23 5.11
N ALA A 18 6.23 6.13 4.61
CA ALA A 18 6.66 7.48 4.25
C ALA A 18 7.13 8.26 5.49
N LEU A 19 6.42 8.13 6.61
CA LEU A 19 6.76 8.85 7.85
C LEU A 19 8.10 8.40 8.47
N LYS A 20 8.60 7.22 8.09
CA LYS A 20 9.93 6.79 8.53
C LYS A 20 11.05 7.59 7.88
N SER A 21 10.86 8.03 6.64
CA SER A 21 11.89 8.70 5.86
C SER A 21 11.65 10.20 5.70
N PHE A 22 10.41 10.65 5.85
CA PHE A 22 10.02 12.02 5.60
C PHE A 22 9.13 12.53 6.73
N SER A 23 9.21 13.84 7.01
CA SER A 23 8.28 14.46 7.94
C SER A 23 6.88 14.54 7.30
N LYS A 24 5.85 14.68 8.15
CA LYS A 24 4.48 14.86 7.68
C LYS A 24 4.36 16.07 6.74
N ASN A 25 5.09 17.14 7.05
CA ASN A 25 5.10 18.35 6.23
C ASN A 25 5.69 18.10 4.85
N ASP A 26 6.78 17.34 4.77
CA ASP A 26 7.42 17.01 3.50
C ASP A 26 6.51 16.16 2.63
N ILE A 27 5.79 15.22 3.22
CA ILE A 27 4.83 14.36 2.50
C ILE A 27 3.71 15.20 1.92
N GLU A 28 3.15 16.12 2.70
CA GLU A 28 2.08 17.02 2.24
C GLU A 28 2.54 17.93 1.12
N LYS A 29 3.78 18.43 1.20
CA LYS A 29 4.35 19.38 0.24
C LYS A 29 4.78 18.71 -1.06
N PHE A 30 5.41 17.54 -0.99
CA PHE A 30 6.12 16.94 -2.12
C PHE A 30 5.56 15.58 -2.56
N GLY A 31 4.62 15.04 -1.81
CA GLY A 31 4.09 13.70 -2.07
C GLY A 31 3.14 13.57 -3.25
N GLY A 32 2.67 14.69 -3.79
CA GLY A 32 1.74 14.67 -4.91
C GLY A 32 0.31 14.30 -4.53
N SER A 33 -0.58 14.28 -5.52
CA SER A 33 -2.01 14.06 -5.30
C SER A 33 -2.31 12.64 -4.79
N SER A 34 -1.59 11.63 -5.29
CA SER A 34 -1.77 10.25 -4.84
C SER A 34 -1.52 10.09 -3.34
N TYR A 35 -0.45 10.71 -2.85
CA TYR A 35 -0.13 10.66 -1.43
C TYR A 35 -1.15 11.39 -0.57
N LYS A 36 -1.68 12.50 -1.06
CA LYS A 36 -2.75 13.23 -0.38
C LYS A 36 -4.00 12.35 -0.23
N ASP A 37 -4.35 11.60 -1.27
CA ASP A 37 -5.50 10.71 -1.23
C ASP A 37 -5.30 9.57 -0.22
N TYR A 38 -4.14 8.95 -0.19
CA TYR A 38 -3.83 7.90 0.79
C TYR A 38 -3.78 8.43 2.21
N SER A 39 -3.25 9.63 2.41
CA SER A 39 -3.22 10.28 3.71
C SER A 39 -4.63 10.58 4.22
N ARG A 40 -5.51 11.05 3.33
CA ARG A 40 -6.91 11.30 3.66
C ARG A 40 -7.63 10.01 4.05
N ILE A 41 -7.41 8.93 3.30
CA ILE A 41 -8.03 7.63 3.58
C ILE A 41 -7.58 7.11 4.95
N SER A 42 -6.28 7.17 5.25
CA SER A 42 -5.73 6.65 6.50
C SER A 42 -5.99 7.53 7.71
N SER A 43 -6.53 8.74 7.52
CA SER A 43 -6.92 9.60 8.63
C SER A 43 -8.30 9.26 9.19
N SER A 44 -8.99 8.28 8.62
CA SER A 44 -10.26 7.78 9.11
C SER A 44 -10.11 7.13 10.49
N SER A 45 -11.23 6.96 11.22
CA SER A 45 -11.23 6.40 12.56
C SER A 45 -10.49 5.06 12.63
N ASP A 46 -9.45 5.01 13.44
CA ASP A 46 -8.66 3.80 13.66
C ASP A 46 -9.47 2.69 14.35
N ARG A 47 -10.37 3.05 15.26
CA ARG A 47 -11.26 2.09 15.92
C ARG A 47 -12.20 1.43 14.91
N LEU A 48 -12.85 2.22 14.07
CA LEU A 48 -13.76 1.72 13.06
C LEU A 48 -13.04 0.76 12.12
N TRP A 49 -11.88 1.14 11.61
CA TRP A 49 -11.14 0.32 10.66
C TRP A 49 -10.52 -0.92 11.29
N THR A 50 -10.17 -0.88 12.57
CA THR A 50 -9.76 -2.08 13.30
C THR A 50 -10.88 -3.13 13.28
N GLU A 51 -12.11 -2.72 13.59
CA GLU A 51 -13.25 -3.62 13.57
C GLU A 51 -13.55 -4.16 12.17
N ILE A 52 -13.48 -3.30 11.16
CA ILE A 52 -13.70 -3.69 9.76
C ILE A 52 -12.65 -4.73 9.33
N PHE A 53 -11.39 -4.48 9.61
CA PHE A 53 -10.31 -5.41 9.25
C PHE A 53 -10.47 -6.76 9.93
N LEU A 54 -10.78 -6.76 11.22
CA LEU A 54 -10.96 -7.99 11.98
C LEU A 54 -12.17 -8.79 11.51
N SER A 55 -13.24 -8.12 11.11
CA SER A 55 -14.44 -8.81 10.63
C SER A 55 -14.23 -9.46 9.26
N ASN A 56 -13.24 -9.01 8.51
CA ASN A 56 -12.88 -9.56 7.19
C ASN A 56 -11.47 -10.13 7.19
N ARG A 57 -10.97 -10.57 8.35
CA ARG A 57 -9.55 -10.92 8.50
C ARG A 57 -9.08 -12.03 7.56
N LYS A 58 -9.91 -13.03 7.29
CA LYS A 58 -9.51 -14.15 6.46
C LYS A 58 -9.21 -13.73 5.02
N ASN A 59 -10.14 -13.00 4.41
CA ASN A 59 -9.99 -12.51 3.03
C ASN A 59 -8.91 -11.43 2.93
N LEU A 60 -8.87 -10.55 3.92
CA LEU A 60 -7.88 -9.48 3.93
C LEU A 60 -6.47 -10.02 4.11
N THR A 61 -6.28 -11.03 4.94
CA THR A 61 -4.98 -11.69 5.12
C THR A 61 -4.50 -12.30 3.81
N THR A 62 -5.38 -12.97 3.07
CA THR A 62 -5.05 -13.54 1.76
C THR A 62 -4.63 -12.46 0.78
N SER A 63 -5.38 -11.36 0.72
CA SER A 63 -5.07 -10.24 -0.17
C SER A 63 -3.75 -9.57 0.21
N LEU A 64 -3.47 -9.44 1.50
CA LEU A 64 -2.20 -8.89 1.97
C LEU A 64 -1.03 -9.81 1.62
N ASP A 65 -1.20 -11.13 1.71
CA ASP A 65 -0.17 -12.07 1.29
C ASP A 65 0.17 -11.92 -0.19
N ASP A 66 -0.84 -11.76 -1.03
CA ASP A 66 -0.64 -11.54 -2.46
C ASP A 66 0.10 -10.22 -2.71
N SER A 67 -0.26 -9.17 -1.97
CA SER A 67 0.42 -7.87 -2.06
C SER A 67 1.88 -7.97 -1.64
N ILE A 68 2.17 -8.71 -0.58
CA ILE A 68 3.54 -8.93 -0.10
C ILE A 68 4.35 -9.67 -1.15
N LYS A 69 3.77 -10.69 -1.79
CA LYS A 69 4.45 -11.43 -2.86
C LYS A 69 4.80 -10.53 -4.03
N PHE A 70 3.86 -9.70 -4.45
CA PHE A 70 4.12 -8.74 -5.53
C PHE A 70 5.24 -7.76 -5.16
N LEU A 71 5.16 -7.18 -3.97
CA LEU A 71 6.16 -6.22 -3.51
C LEU A 71 7.54 -6.86 -3.37
N THR A 72 7.61 -8.10 -2.91
CA THR A 72 8.85 -8.84 -2.82
C THR A 72 9.45 -9.07 -4.22
N SER A 73 8.63 -9.46 -5.18
CA SER A 73 9.08 -9.64 -6.57
C SER A 73 9.58 -8.34 -7.18
N LEU A 74 8.89 -7.25 -6.93
CA LEU A 74 9.31 -5.93 -7.41
C LEU A 74 10.64 -5.51 -6.78
N LYS A 75 10.78 -5.70 -5.48
CA LYS A 75 12.01 -5.40 -4.75
C LYS A 75 13.19 -6.21 -5.32
N ASP A 76 12.99 -7.49 -5.56
CA ASP A 76 14.02 -8.36 -6.12
C ASP A 76 14.43 -7.92 -7.52
N ALA A 77 13.46 -7.60 -8.38
CA ALA A 77 13.74 -7.11 -9.73
C ALA A 77 14.54 -5.82 -9.70
N LEU A 78 14.19 -4.89 -8.81
CA LEU A 78 14.91 -3.64 -8.64
C LEU A 78 16.32 -3.85 -8.11
N SER A 79 16.49 -4.76 -7.14
CA SER A 79 17.82 -5.08 -6.59
C SER A 79 18.76 -5.66 -7.63
N LYS A 80 18.23 -6.46 -8.54
CA LYS A 80 19.01 -7.04 -9.64
C LYS A 80 19.23 -6.06 -10.80
N GLY A 81 18.51 -4.95 -10.81
CA GLY A 81 18.54 -4.00 -11.92
C GLY A 81 17.96 -4.56 -13.22
N SER A 82 17.02 -5.50 -13.11
CA SER A 82 16.43 -6.15 -14.28
C SER A 82 15.23 -5.39 -14.79
N SER A 83 15.43 -4.57 -15.82
CA SER A 83 14.34 -3.82 -16.44
C SER A 83 13.29 -4.75 -17.07
N ALA A 84 13.72 -5.90 -17.61
CA ALA A 84 12.80 -6.88 -18.18
C ALA A 84 11.84 -7.43 -17.13
N ASP A 85 12.33 -7.75 -15.94
CA ASP A 85 11.50 -8.26 -14.86
C ASP A 85 10.54 -7.21 -14.32
N VAL A 86 10.98 -5.97 -14.20
CA VAL A 86 10.13 -4.86 -13.77
C VAL A 86 9.00 -4.63 -14.76
N VAL A 87 9.30 -4.58 -16.04
CA VAL A 87 8.30 -4.41 -17.10
C VAL A 87 7.26 -5.55 -17.04
N LYS A 88 7.71 -6.79 -16.88
CA LYS A 88 6.83 -7.95 -16.80
C LYS A 88 5.86 -7.84 -15.64
N LEU A 89 6.34 -7.43 -14.48
CA LEU A 89 5.50 -7.25 -13.29
C LEU A 89 4.43 -6.18 -13.50
N ILE A 90 4.79 -5.06 -14.10
CA ILE A 90 3.87 -3.94 -14.32
C ILE A 90 2.84 -4.29 -15.40
N LYS A 91 3.26 -4.98 -16.45
CA LYS A 91 2.37 -5.33 -17.58
C LYS A 91 1.26 -6.29 -17.21
N THR A 92 1.41 -7.07 -16.14
CA THR A 92 0.36 -8.03 -15.75
C THR A 92 -0.93 -7.35 -15.33
N ILE A 93 -0.92 -6.04 -15.11
CA ILE A 93 -2.10 -5.27 -14.72
C ILE A 93 -3.00 -4.96 -15.94
N ASN A 94 -2.44 -4.95 -17.10
CA ASN A 94 -3.15 -4.63 -18.35
C ASN A 94 -3.49 -5.91 -19.10
#